data_6b222b34564832fb24eeb8c2f7ebd434
#
_entry.id   6b222b34564832fb24eeb8c2f7ebd434
#
_cell.length_a   1.000
_cell.length_b   1.000
_cell.length_c   1.000
_cell.angle_alpha   90.00
_cell.angle_beta   90.00
_cell.angle_gamma   90.00
#
_symmetry.space_group_name_H-M   'P 1'
#
loop_
_entity.id
_entity.type
_entity.pdbx_description
1 polymer ?
#
loop_
_entity_poly.entity_id
_entity_poly.type
_entity_poly.pdbx_seq_one_letter_code
_entity_poly.pdbx_strand_id
1 'polypeptide(L)'
;RRIMGDTIVPTIPIMVNTYYPPNQPTLNRCYELGRQIRAAVEALPGDARVGVIASGGLSHFVVDEEIDGITMKALREKDREALTSMPRERLNSGTSEIRNWIAMAGATEHLDHEWSDYVPSYRSKAGTGCGMGFGIWS
;
A
#
# COMPACT_ATOMS: atom_id res chain seq x y z
N ARG A 1 1.36 -7.93 18.77
CA ARG A 1 0.62 -9.00 19.47
C ARG A 1 -0.74 -9.31 18.83
N ARG A 2 -1.54 -8.32 18.40
CA ARG A 2 -2.88 -8.58 17.85
C ARG A 2 -2.88 -9.28 16.49
N ILE A 3 -1.84 -9.10 15.67
CA ILE A 3 -1.74 -9.74 14.34
C ILE A 3 -0.90 -11.02 14.41
N MET A 4 0.19 -11.02 15.19
CA MET A 4 1.16 -12.11 15.24
C MET A 4 1.06 -13.00 16.48
N GLY A 5 0.10 -12.75 17.36
CA GLY A 5 -0.03 -13.46 18.62
C GLY A 5 1.18 -13.23 19.52
N ASP A 6 1.62 -14.28 20.21
CA ASP A 6 2.79 -14.23 21.11
C ASP A 6 4.11 -14.59 20.41
N THR A 7 4.06 -14.91 19.11
CA THR A 7 5.27 -15.22 18.32
C THR A 7 5.97 -13.94 17.90
N ILE A 8 7.26 -13.81 18.22
CA ILE A 8 8.10 -12.72 17.74
C ILE A 8 8.56 -13.09 16.33
N VAL A 9 8.06 -12.37 15.33
CA VAL A 9 8.52 -12.50 13.94
C VAL A 9 9.55 -11.39 13.70
N PRO A 10 10.77 -11.72 13.23
CA PRO A 10 11.74 -10.71 12.82
C PRO A 10 11.12 -9.77 11.78
N THR A 11 11.22 -8.47 12.03
CA THR A 11 10.56 -7.46 11.19
C THR A 11 11.56 -6.36 10.84
N ILE A 12 11.63 -6.01 9.56
CA ILE A 12 12.43 -4.90 9.03
C ILE A 12 11.47 -3.78 8.63
N PRO A 13 11.44 -2.64 9.35
CA PRO A 13 10.63 -1.51 8.95
C PRO A 13 11.28 -0.77 7.78
N ILE A 14 10.50 -0.56 6.72
CA ILE A 14 10.88 0.28 5.58
C ILE A 14 10.01 1.53 5.63
N MET A 15 10.64 2.68 5.92
CA MET A 15 9.95 3.95 6.04
C MET A 15 10.04 4.76 4.75
N VAL A 16 8.89 5.21 4.26
CA VAL A 16 8.77 6.06 3.07
C VAL A 16 8.20 7.41 3.48
N ASN A 17 8.88 8.52 3.11
CA ASN A 17 8.30 9.84 3.29
C ASN A 17 7.15 10.06 2.30
N THR A 18 5.94 9.71 2.68
CA THR A 18 4.76 9.89 1.83
C THR A 18 4.17 11.30 1.91
N TYR A 19 4.40 11.99 3.03
CA TYR A 19 3.63 13.17 3.44
C TYR A 19 4.31 14.51 3.12
N TYR A 20 5.59 14.68 3.45
CA TYR A 20 6.27 15.98 3.41
C TYR A 20 7.04 16.22 2.12
N PRO A 21 6.63 17.25 1.32
CA PRO A 21 7.45 17.72 0.21
C PRO A 21 8.76 18.38 0.69
N PRO A 22 9.81 18.49 -0.15
CA PRO A 22 9.85 18.08 -1.55
C PRO A 22 10.23 16.62 -1.77
N ASN A 23 10.53 15.86 -0.72
CA ASN A 23 11.13 14.51 -0.79
C ASN A 23 10.12 13.38 -0.92
N GLN A 24 8.88 13.68 -1.25
CA GLN A 24 7.89 12.64 -1.55
C GLN A 24 8.31 11.88 -2.83
N PRO A 25 8.42 10.54 -2.79
CA PRO A 25 8.70 9.78 -4.00
C PRO A 25 7.55 9.86 -4.99
N THR A 26 7.86 9.79 -6.28
CA THR A 26 6.85 9.57 -7.32
C THR A 26 6.23 8.19 -7.17
N LEU A 27 5.02 7.99 -7.71
CA LEU A 27 4.33 6.70 -7.62
C LEU A 27 5.12 5.58 -8.30
N ASN A 28 5.70 5.89 -9.47
CA ASN A 28 6.60 4.94 -10.14
C ASN A 28 7.84 4.60 -9.28
N ARG A 29 8.40 5.57 -8.56
CA ARG A 29 9.52 5.32 -7.65
C ARG A 29 9.11 4.41 -6.48
N CYS A 30 7.89 4.56 -5.97
CA CYS A 30 7.35 3.66 -4.94
C CYS A 30 7.22 2.23 -5.48
N TYR A 31 6.67 2.07 -6.67
CA TYR A 31 6.54 0.75 -7.31
C TYR A 31 7.90 0.09 -7.53
N GLU A 32 8.88 0.83 -8.05
CA GLU A 32 10.24 0.33 -8.25
C GLU A 32 10.95 0.00 -6.93
N LEU A 33 10.71 0.77 -5.86
CA LEU A 33 11.17 0.41 -4.52
C LEU A 33 10.66 -0.98 -4.12
N GLY A 34 9.39 -1.25 -4.35
CA GLY A 34 8.80 -2.56 -4.09
C GLY A 34 9.51 -3.68 -4.86
N ARG A 35 9.75 -3.49 -6.15
CA ARG A 35 10.52 -4.46 -6.97
C ARG A 35 11.93 -4.71 -6.45
N GLN A 36 12.61 -3.67 -5.96
CA GLN A 36 13.93 -3.81 -5.34
C GLN A 36 13.87 -4.55 -4.01
N ILE A 37 12.81 -4.34 -3.21
CA ILE A 37 12.57 -5.11 -1.97
C ILE A 37 12.42 -6.60 -2.33
N ARG A 38 11.60 -6.92 -3.32
CA ARG A 38 11.45 -8.30 -3.81
C ARG A 38 12.80 -8.89 -4.24
N ALA A 39 13.55 -8.21 -5.08
CA ALA A 39 14.86 -8.69 -5.54
C ALA A 39 15.82 -8.94 -4.37
N ALA A 40 15.79 -8.10 -3.33
CA ALA A 40 16.58 -8.29 -2.13
C ALA A 40 16.13 -9.53 -1.33
N VAL A 41 14.81 -9.77 -1.24
CA VAL A 41 14.25 -10.97 -0.58
C VAL A 41 14.64 -12.24 -1.34
N GLU A 42 14.52 -12.23 -2.66
CA GLU A 42 14.88 -13.37 -3.51
C GLU A 42 16.38 -13.71 -3.46
N ALA A 43 17.23 -12.73 -3.12
CA ALA A 43 18.66 -12.92 -2.94
C ALA A 43 19.05 -13.44 -1.54
N LEU A 44 18.11 -13.54 -0.59
CA LEU A 44 18.41 -14.09 0.75
C LEU A 44 18.75 -15.58 0.64
N PRO A 45 19.75 -16.05 1.40
CA PRO A 45 20.05 -17.48 1.45
C PRO A 45 18.96 -18.23 2.23
N GLY A 46 18.71 -19.48 1.80
CA GLY A 46 17.75 -20.37 2.48
C GLY A 46 16.34 -20.30 1.91
N ASP A 47 15.38 -20.82 2.68
CA ASP A 47 13.98 -21.03 2.29
C ASP A 47 12.99 -20.25 3.18
N ALA A 48 13.42 -19.15 3.77
CA ALA A 48 12.60 -18.34 4.65
C ALA A 48 11.38 -17.78 3.90
N ARG A 49 10.19 -17.97 4.46
CA ARG A 49 8.97 -17.29 3.98
C ARG A 49 9.00 -15.84 4.45
N VAL A 50 8.89 -14.91 3.53
CA VAL A 50 8.90 -13.48 3.81
C VAL A 50 7.56 -12.86 3.43
N GLY A 51 6.93 -12.18 4.38
CA GLY A 51 5.72 -11.39 4.14
C GLY A 51 6.04 -9.92 3.98
N VAL A 52 5.39 -9.25 3.04
CA VAL A 52 5.47 -7.79 2.86
C VAL A 52 4.13 -7.19 3.27
N ILE A 53 4.15 -6.20 4.17
CA ILE A 53 2.94 -5.55 4.68
C ILE A 53 2.99 -4.07 4.34
N ALA A 54 2.01 -3.58 3.59
CA ALA A 54 1.74 -2.15 3.49
C ALA A 54 0.96 -1.70 4.72
N SER A 55 1.46 -0.69 5.42
CA SER A 55 0.81 -0.08 6.57
C SER A 55 0.28 1.30 6.19
N GLY A 56 -0.96 1.56 6.54
CA GLY A 56 -1.65 2.82 6.29
C GLY A 56 -3.01 2.60 5.61
N GLY A 57 -3.89 3.58 5.75
CA GLY A 57 -5.18 3.61 5.05
C GLY A 57 -5.04 4.02 3.59
N LEU A 58 -6.18 4.26 2.96
CA LEU A 58 -6.26 4.82 1.61
C LEU A 58 -6.51 6.33 1.70
N SER A 59 -7.71 6.83 1.38
CA SER A 59 -8.02 8.24 1.57
C SER A 59 -8.13 8.62 3.05
N HIS A 60 -7.71 9.85 3.40
CA HIS A 60 -7.73 10.35 4.76
C HIS A 60 -8.29 11.76 4.83
N PHE A 61 -8.79 12.11 6.02
CA PHE A 61 -9.48 13.36 6.38
C PHE A 61 -10.84 13.49 5.69
N VAL A 62 -10.92 13.39 4.39
CA VAL A 62 -12.14 13.23 3.61
C VAL A 62 -12.05 11.90 2.87
N VAL A 63 -13.09 11.09 3.00
CA VAL A 63 -13.17 9.81 2.27
C VAL A 63 -13.36 10.10 0.79
N ASP A 64 -12.47 9.55 -0.03
CA ASP A 64 -12.49 9.67 -1.49
C ASP A 64 -12.62 8.27 -2.09
N GLU A 65 -13.87 7.80 -2.16
CA GLU A 65 -14.18 6.45 -2.65
C GLU A 65 -13.75 6.23 -4.09
N GLU A 66 -13.60 7.30 -4.90
CA GLU A 66 -13.14 7.18 -6.27
C GLU A 66 -11.66 6.78 -6.33
N ILE A 67 -10.78 7.54 -5.64
CA ILE A 67 -9.34 7.23 -5.62
C ILE A 67 -9.06 5.90 -4.91
N ASP A 68 -9.82 5.60 -3.86
CA ASP A 68 -9.74 4.34 -3.14
C ASP A 68 -10.15 3.17 -4.05
N GLY A 69 -11.24 3.32 -4.80
CA GLY A 69 -11.73 2.33 -5.77
C GLY A 69 -10.74 2.07 -6.90
N ILE A 70 -10.14 3.14 -7.46
CA ILE A 70 -9.07 3.03 -8.46
C ILE A 70 -7.90 2.23 -7.88
N THR A 71 -7.46 2.58 -6.67
CA THR A 71 -6.34 1.90 -6.00
C THR A 71 -6.64 0.42 -5.78
N MET A 72 -7.77 0.09 -5.16
CA MET A 72 -8.14 -1.29 -4.86
C MET A 72 -8.32 -2.14 -6.12
N LYS A 73 -8.92 -1.57 -7.18
CA LYS A 73 -9.05 -2.23 -8.47
C LYS A 73 -7.69 -2.52 -9.09
N ALA A 74 -6.84 -1.50 -9.19
CA ALA A 74 -5.51 -1.63 -9.80
C ALA A 74 -4.62 -2.64 -9.04
N LEU A 75 -4.74 -2.71 -7.71
CA LEU A 75 -4.05 -3.72 -6.89
C LEU A 75 -4.52 -5.14 -7.25
N ARG A 76 -5.82 -5.36 -7.37
CA ARG A 76 -6.38 -6.68 -7.72
C ARG A 76 -5.98 -7.12 -9.13
N GLU A 77 -6.01 -6.19 -10.08
CA GLU A 77 -5.74 -6.45 -11.50
C GLU A 77 -4.24 -6.41 -11.83
N LYS A 78 -3.38 -6.10 -10.84
CA LYS A 78 -1.93 -5.89 -11.02
C LYS A 78 -1.63 -4.80 -12.06
N ASP A 79 -2.51 -3.80 -12.15
CA ASP A 79 -2.40 -2.72 -13.11
C ASP A 79 -1.41 -1.66 -12.63
N ARG A 80 -0.14 -1.85 -12.99
CA ARG A 80 0.95 -0.93 -12.68
C ARG A 80 0.67 0.47 -13.24
N GLU A 81 0.16 0.57 -14.46
CA GLU A 81 -0.07 1.86 -15.11
C GLU A 81 -1.11 2.67 -14.34
N ALA A 82 -2.23 2.05 -13.98
CA ALA A 82 -3.25 2.70 -13.16
C ALA A 82 -2.69 3.15 -11.80
N LEU A 83 -1.86 2.31 -11.13
CA LEU A 83 -1.23 2.66 -9.85
C LEU A 83 -0.24 3.82 -9.96
N THR A 84 0.51 3.91 -11.05
CA THR A 84 1.60 4.89 -11.18
C THR A 84 1.20 6.18 -11.89
N SER A 85 0.04 6.21 -12.54
CA SER A 85 -0.50 7.38 -13.24
C SER A 85 -1.56 8.16 -12.44
N MET A 86 -1.88 7.75 -11.22
CA MET A 86 -2.83 8.48 -10.36
C MET A 86 -2.43 9.95 -10.18
N PRO A 87 -3.41 10.87 -10.15
CA PRO A 87 -3.13 12.30 -10.02
C PRO A 87 -2.48 12.62 -8.67
N ARG A 88 -1.24 13.16 -8.72
CA ARG A 88 -0.42 13.41 -7.53
C ARG A 88 -1.08 14.37 -6.54
N GLU A 89 -1.86 15.32 -7.05
CA GLU A 89 -2.59 16.30 -6.27
C GLU A 89 -3.66 15.68 -5.38
N ARG A 90 -4.16 14.50 -5.72
CA ARG A 90 -5.11 13.74 -4.87
C ARG A 90 -4.40 12.88 -3.81
N LEU A 91 -3.10 12.63 -3.99
CA LEU A 91 -2.28 11.83 -3.09
C LEU A 91 -1.44 12.69 -2.15
N ASN A 92 -2.06 13.71 -1.57
CA ASN A 92 -1.45 14.61 -0.60
C ASN A 92 -1.96 14.35 0.79
N SER A 93 -1.33 14.98 1.80
CA SER A 93 -1.72 14.85 3.19
C SER A 93 -1.80 13.36 3.61
N GLY A 94 -2.82 12.95 4.36
CA GLY A 94 -2.97 11.56 4.80
C GLY A 94 -3.19 10.56 3.66
N THR A 95 -3.91 10.94 2.60
CA THR A 95 -4.12 10.10 1.41
C THR A 95 -2.81 9.74 0.69
N SER A 96 -1.72 10.44 1.01
CA SER A 96 -0.39 10.13 0.50
C SER A 96 0.10 8.72 0.90
N GLU A 97 -0.50 8.10 1.93
CA GLU A 97 -0.18 6.74 2.40
C GLU A 97 -0.46 5.65 1.34
N ILE A 98 -1.28 5.92 0.34
CA ILE A 98 -1.46 5.05 -0.84
C ILE A 98 -0.10 4.67 -1.48
N ARG A 99 0.93 5.51 -1.34
CA ARG A 99 2.30 5.19 -1.79
C ARG A 99 2.88 3.92 -1.16
N ASN A 100 2.49 3.60 0.08
CA ASN A 100 2.91 2.36 0.73
C ASN A 100 2.28 1.14 0.05
N TRP A 101 1.01 1.25 -0.35
CA TRP A 101 0.31 0.21 -1.11
C TRP A 101 0.94 0.00 -2.49
N ILE A 102 1.34 1.08 -3.15
CA ILE A 102 2.03 1.02 -4.44
C ILE A 102 3.41 0.34 -4.30
N ALA A 103 4.14 0.62 -3.23
CA ALA A 103 5.40 -0.07 -2.96
C ALA A 103 5.17 -1.57 -2.69
N MET A 104 4.16 -1.92 -1.90
CA MET A 104 3.77 -3.32 -1.69
C MET A 104 3.39 -3.99 -3.01
N ALA A 105 2.61 -3.33 -3.87
CA ALA A 105 2.23 -3.88 -5.17
C ALA A 105 3.46 -4.23 -6.04
N GLY A 106 4.48 -3.38 -6.05
CA GLY A 106 5.73 -3.68 -6.75
C GLY A 106 6.50 -4.87 -6.15
N ALA A 107 6.42 -5.07 -4.82
CA ALA A 107 7.07 -6.19 -4.15
C ALA A 107 6.33 -7.53 -4.38
N THR A 108 5.02 -7.46 -4.60
CA THR A 108 4.13 -8.63 -4.67
C THR A 108 3.52 -8.84 -6.06
N GLU A 109 4.03 -8.20 -7.11
CA GLU A 109 3.46 -8.28 -8.47
C GLU A 109 3.37 -9.71 -9.04
N HIS A 110 4.17 -10.64 -8.51
CA HIS A 110 4.19 -12.06 -8.88
C HIS A 110 3.13 -12.90 -8.14
N LEU A 111 2.60 -12.40 -7.03
CA LEU A 111 1.61 -13.10 -6.21
C LEU A 111 0.20 -12.91 -6.77
N ASP A 112 -0.66 -13.88 -6.55
CA ASP A 112 -2.06 -13.79 -6.98
C ASP A 112 -2.94 -13.18 -5.90
N HIS A 113 -3.95 -12.42 -6.33
CA HIS A 113 -4.93 -11.84 -5.43
C HIS A 113 -5.85 -12.93 -4.88
N GLU A 114 -5.87 -13.08 -3.56
CA GLU A 114 -6.77 -14.03 -2.89
C GLU A 114 -8.06 -13.36 -2.40
N TRP A 115 -7.90 -12.24 -1.72
CA TRP A 115 -9.01 -11.55 -1.08
C TRP A 115 -8.71 -10.06 -0.89
N SER A 116 -9.74 -9.25 -0.99
CA SER A 116 -9.66 -7.83 -0.58
C SER A 116 -11.04 -7.30 -0.18
N ASP A 117 -11.03 -6.33 0.70
CA ASP A 117 -12.21 -5.61 1.15
C ASP A 117 -11.92 -4.11 1.29
N TYR A 118 -12.97 -3.31 1.26
CA TYR A 118 -12.89 -1.87 1.39
C TYR A 118 -14.05 -1.34 2.23
N VAL A 119 -13.72 -0.52 3.22
CA VAL A 119 -14.70 0.12 4.10
C VAL A 119 -14.50 1.64 4.09
N PRO A 120 -15.45 2.42 3.55
CA PRO A 120 -15.44 3.88 3.69
C PRO A 120 -15.86 4.26 5.11
N SER A 121 -14.87 4.43 5.99
CA SER A 121 -15.12 4.73 7.40
C SER A 121 -15.44 6.21 7.61
N TYR A 122 -16.68 6.60 7.36
CA TYR A 122 -17.15 7.95 7.60
C TYR A 122 -17.28 8.27 9.09
N ARG A 123 -16.67 9.37 9.52
CA ARG A 123 -16.79 9.93 10.88
C ARG A 123 -17.87 10.99 10.98
N SER A 124 -18.21 11.67 9.90
CA SER A 124 -19.22 12.72 9.87
C SER A 124 -20.02 12.73 8.57
N LYS A 125 -21.21 13.40 8.61
CA LYS A 125 -22.04 13.63 7.41
C LYS A 125 -21.35 14.53 6.36
N ALA A 126 -20.31 15.25 6.73
CA ALA A 126 -19.50 16.07 5.83
C ALA A 126 -18.46 15.26 5.05
N GLY A 127 -18.49 13.92 5.12
CA GLY A 127 -17.56 13.05 4.41
C GLY A 127 -16.19 12.87 5.08
N THR A 128 -15.99 13.43 6.29
CA THR A 128 -14.72 13.22 6.99
C THR A 128 -14.59 11.78 7.44
N GLY A 129 -13.38 11.24 7.35
CA GLY A 129 -13.12 9.84 7.71
C GLY A 129 -11.84 9.31 7.11
N CYS A 130 -11.83 8.02 6.86
CA CYS A 130 -10.70 7.31 6.24
C CYS A 130 -11.21 6.15 5.39
N GLY A 131 -10.67 5.99 4.20
CA GLY A 131 -10.84 4.79 3.39
C GLY A 131 -9.97 3.67 3.95
N MET A 132 -10.59 2.57 4.37
CA MET A 132 -9.90 1.41 4.93
C MET A 132 -9.86 0.29 3.90
N GLY A 133 -8.70 0.05 3.34
CA GLY A 133 -8.45 -1.09 2.43
C GLY A 133 -7.84 -2.27 3.17
N PHE A 134 -8.17 -3.47 2.75
CA PHE A 134 -7.61 -4.72 3.24
C PHE A 134 -7.37 -5.64 2.05
N GLY A 135 -6.33 -6.48 2.09
CA GLY A 135 -6.09 -7.44 1.02
C GLY A 135 -4.99 -8.43 1.33
N ILE A 136 -5.05 -9.58 0.67
CA ILE A 136 -4.10 -10.69 0.75
C ILE A 136 -3.74 -11.12 -0.67
N TRP A 137 -2.46 -11.30 -0.88
CA TRP A 137 -1.86 -11.87 -2.11
C TRP A 137 -0.89 -12.98 -1.70
N SER A 138 -0.90 -14.11 -2.40
CA SER A 138 0.03 -15.22 -2.18
C SER A 138 0.39 -15.98 -3.47
#